data_ee687f46384b48e83ad64d85368b1944
#
_entry.id   ee687f46384b48e83ad64d85368b1944
#
_cell.length_a   1.000
_cell.length_b   1.000
_cell.length_c   1.000
_cell.angle_alpha   90.00
_cell.angle_beta   90.00
_cell.angle_gamma   90.00
#
_symmetry.space_group_name_H-M   'P 1'
#
loop_
_entity.id
_entity.type
_entity.pdbx_description
1 polymer ?
#
loop_
_entity_poly.entity_id
_entity_poly.type
_entity_poly.pdbx_seq_one_letter_code
_entity_poly.pdbx_strand_id
1 'polypeptide(L)'
;MQKILYIILFFLISFNINAEMIKPDPTISAKEVISIQLKALQINNSPFEDAGIEQTWEFAHPNNRKFTGPLNNFIKMIKNPSYSMMIDHLEHKIIPVEEKDTSSYYFVELIDVNGKKYGFEWTVEKVSENGEFKDCWMTVGVSTPMLLSQAS
;
A
#
# COMPACT_ATOMS: atom_id res chain seq x y z
N MET A 1 -22.86 -34.22 -51.22
CA MET A 1 -22.14 -32.98 -50.73
C MET A 1 -22.06 -33.05 -49.21
N GLN A 2 -20.87 -33.38 -48.72
CA GLN A 2 -20.60 -33.45 -47.27
C GLN A 2 -20.29 -32.02 -46.79
N LYS A 3 -21.10 -31.50 -45.84
CA LYS A 3 -20.82 -30.26 -45.15
C LYS A 3 -19.86 -30.56 -44.01
N ILE A 4 -18.61 -30.14 -44.13
CA ILE A 4 -17.64 -30.24 -43.07
C ILE A 4 -17.91 -29.10 -42.08
N LEU A 5 -18.40 -29.48 -40.89
CA LEU A 5 -18.64 -28.58 -39.79
C LEU A 5 -17.32 -28.39 -39.02
N TYR A 6 -16.63 -27.27 -39.19
CA TYR A 6 -15.46 -26.89 -38.40
C TYR A 6 -15.94 -26.44 -37.00
N ILE A 7 -15.79 -27.30 -36.00
CA ILE A 7 -15.94 -26.91 -34.60
C ILE A 7 -14.63 -26.22 -34.18
N ILE A 8 -14.66 -24.88 -34.11
CA ILE A 8 -13.57 -24.10 -33.50
C ILE A 8 -13.72 -24.26 -32.00
N LEU A 9 -12.90 -25.14 -31.42
CA LEU A 9 -12.77 -25.30 -29.96
C LEU A 9 -11.98 -24.11 -29.42
N PHE A 10 -12.70 -23.10 -28.89
CA PHE A 10 -12.08 -21.96 -28.20
C PHE A 10 -11.56 -22.45 -26.85
N PHE A 11 -10.26 -22.72 -26.78
CA PHE A 11 -9.58 -23.00 -25.51
C PHE A 11 -9.50 -21.68 -24.74
N LEU A 12 -10.43 -21.48 -23.79
CA LEU A 12 -10.31 -20.42 -22.79
C LEU A 12 -9.17 -20.78 -21.84
N ILE A 13 -7.98 -20.32 -22.16
CA ILE A 13 -6.84 -20.35 -21.24
C ILE A 13 -7.14 -19.30 -20.17
N SER A 14 -7.69 -19.75 -19.04
CA SER A 14 -7.81 -18.93 -17.85
C SER A 14 -6.40 -18.68 -17.31
N PHE A 15 -5.80 -17.54 -17.65
CA PHE A 15 -4.62 -17.05 -16.96
C PHE A 15 -5.05 -16.67 -15.54
N ASN A 16 -4.74 -17.52 -14.58
CA ASN A 16 -4.75 -17.13 -13.17
C ASN A 16 -3.62 -16.12 -13.00
N ILE A 17 -3.92 -14.83 -13.15
CA ILE A 17 -3.02 -13.75 -12.75
C ILE A 17 -3.12 -13.71 -11.22
N ASN A 18 -2.33 -14.53 -10.55
CA ASN A 18 -1.99 -14.29 -9.16
C ASN A 18 -1.11 -13.03 -9.17
N ALA A 19 -1.69 -11.87 -8.86
CA ALA A 19 -0.91 -10.68 -8.62
C ALA A 19 -0.08 -10.94 -7.33
N GLU A 20 1.19 -11.27 -7.53
CA GLU A 20 2.12 -11.48 -6.43
C GLU A 20 2.36 -10.16 -5.70
N MET A 21 2.34 -10.19 -4.36
CA MET A 21 2.64 -9.01 -3.56
C MET A 21 4.07 -8.55 -3.77
N ILE A 22 4.25 -7.25 -3.91
CA ILE A 22 5.58 -6.63 -3.97
C ILE A 22 6.22 -6.80 -2.60
N LYS A 23 7.43 -7.35 -2.58
CA LYS A 23 8.21 -7.56 -1.36
C LYS A 23 9.25 -6.45 -1.19
N PRO A 24 9.61 -6.11 0.06
CA PRO A 24 10.73 -5.20 0.31
C PRO A 24 12.01 -5.69 -0.36
N ASP A 25 12.72 -4.75 -0.98
CA ASP A 25 13.99 -4.97 -1.66
C ASP A 25 14.86 -3.72 -1.47
N PRO A 26 16.19 -3.84 -1.26
CA PRO A 26 17.07 -2.68 -1.06
C PRO A 26 17.11 -1.69 -2.23
N THR A 27 16.68 -2.09 -3.43
CA THR A 27 16.61 -1.22 -4.61
C THR A 27 15.38 -0.32 -4.65
N ILE A 28 14.36 -0.60 -3.82
CA ILE A 28 13.14 0.22 -3.73
C ILE A 28 13.42 1.44 -2.85
N SER A 29 13.22 2.63 -3.41
CA SER A 29 13.47 3.89 -2.69
C SER A 29 12.43 4.17 -1.60
N ALA A 30 12.75 5.06 -0.65
CA ALA A 30 11.83 5.47 0.41
C ALA A 30 10.49 5.99 -0.13
N LYS A 31 10.53 6.87 -1.14
CA LYS A 31 9.31 7.40 -1.78
C LYS A 31 8.50 6.32 -2.50
N GLU A 32 9.18 5.39 -3.14
CA GLU A 32 8.55 4.26 -3.81
C GLU A 32 7.80 3.33 -2.86
N VAL A 33 8.34 3.10 -1.65
CA VAL A 33 7.66 2.34 -0.58
C VAL A 33 6.30 2.97 -0.27
N ILE A 34 6.25 4.27 -0.05
CA ILE A 34 5.00 5.00 0.23
C ILE A 34 4.05 4.91 -0.96
N SER A 35 4.57 5.06 -2.19
CA SER A 35 3.77 4.93 -3.41
C SER A 35 3.14 3.55 -3.56
N ILE A 36 3.89 2.47 -3.27
CA ILE A 36 3.38 1.09 -3.30
C ILE A 36 2.24 0.92 -2.29
N GLN A 37 2.43 1.38 -1.05
CA GLN A 37 1.43 1.29 0.00
C GLN A 37 0.16 2.07 -0.34
N LEU A 38 0.28 3.32 -0.77
CA LEU A 38 -0.87 4.16 -1.11
C LEU A 38 -1.63 3.66 -2.35
N LYS A 39 -0.94 3.23 -3.40
CA LYS A 39 -1.58 2.64 -4.58
C LYS A 39 -2.33 1.35 -4.25
N ALA A 40 -1.79 0.53 -3.38
CA ALA A 40 -2.45 -0.69 -2.93
C ALA A 40 -3.73 -0.37 -2.13
N LEU A 41 -3.68 0.59 -1.21
CA LEU A 41 -4.85 1.03 -0.45
C LEU A 41 -5.92 1.69 -1.33
N GLN A 42 -5.53 2.29 -2.45
CA GLN A 42 -6.44 2.93 -3.41
C GLN A 42 -7.38 1.92 -4.11
N ILE A 43 -6.97 0.66 -4.20
CA ILE A 43 -7.74 -0.45 -4.76
C ILE A 43 -7.74 -1.64 -3.80
N ASN A 44 -8.14 -1.39 -2.55
CA ASN A 44 -7.91 -2.29 -1.41
C ASN A 44 -8.33 -3.75 -1.65
N ASN A 45 -9.46 -3.99 -2.32
CA ASN A 45 -10.01 -5.33 -2.48
C ASN A 45 -9.64 -5.99 -3.83
N SER A 46 -8.52 -5.61 -4.42
CA SER A 46 -8.01 -6.23 -5.65
C SER A 46 -6.59 -6.77 -5.43
N PRO A 47 -6.32 -8.04 -5.75
CA PRO A 47 -7.20 -9.06 -6.37
C PRO A 47 -8.13 -9.81 -5.39
N PHE A 48 -8.02 -9.59 -4.08
CA PHE A 48 -8.87 -10.18 -3.04
C PHE A 48 -9.17 -9.17 -1.94
N GLU A 49 -10.09 -9.51 -1.03
CA GLU A 49 -10.47 -8.65 0.10
C GLU A 49 -9.24 -8.29 0.96
N ASP A 50 -9.05 -7.00 1.24
CA ASP A 50 -7.95 -6.43 2.02
C ASP A 50 -6.53 -6.63 1.44
N ALA A 51 -6.42 -7.01 0.17
CA ALA A 51 -5.13 -7.16 -0.51
C ALA A 51 -4.26 -5.89 -0.42
N GLY A 52 -4.87 -4.70 -0.49
CA GLY A 52 -4.18 -3.43 -0.35
C GLY A 52 -3.60 -3.22 1.05
N ILE A 53 -4.35 -3.60 2.09
CA ILE A 53 -3.86 -3.55 3.48
C ILE A 53 -2.73 -4.56 3.69
N GLU A 54 -2.85 -5.78 3.14
CA GLU A 54 -1.78 -6.78 3.20
C GLU A 54 -0.51 -6.29 2.48
N GLN A 55 -0.63 -5.70 1.28
CA GLN A 55 0.50 -5.10 0.58
C GLN A 55 1.15 -3.97 1.41
N THR A 56 0.35 -3.17 2.09
CA THR A 56 0.82 -2.12 2.99
C THR A 56 1.60 -2.72 4.17
N TRP A 57 1.13 -3.82 4.74
CA TRP A 57 1.79 -4.58 5.79
C TRP A 57 3.16 -5.12 5.38
N GLU A 58 3.33 -5.55 4.13
CA GLU A 58 4.62 -6.06 3.64
C GLU A 58 5.74 -5.03 3.83
N PHE A 59 5.44 -3.74 3.73
CA PHE A 59 6.39 -2.64 3.92
C PHE A 59 6.35 -2.01 5.32
N ALA A 60 5.63 -2.60 6.27
CA ALA A 60 5.70 -2.16 7.67
C ALA A 60 7.03 -2.59 8.30
N HIS A 61 7.81 -1.61 8.77
CA HIS A 61 9.11 -1.87 9.42
C HIS A 61 8.96 -2.85 10.58
N PRO A 62 9.92 -3.75 10.83
CA PRO A 62 9.86 -4.69 11.96
C PRO A 62 9.51 -4.03 13.31
N ASN A 63 10.04 -2.83 13.58
CA ASN A 63 9.69 -2.08 14.78
C ASN A 63 8.24 -1.61 14.79
N ASN A 64 7.67 -1.21 13.65
CA ASN A 64 6.25 -0.87 13.54
C ASN A 64 5.37 -2.11 13.78
N ARG A 65 5.74 -3.25 13.21
CA ARG A 65 5.00 -4.51 13.38
C ARG A 65 4.88 -4.97 14.84
N LYS A 66 5.83 -4.62 15.70
CA LYS A 66 5.76 -4.90 17.15
C LYS A 66 4.56 -4.25 17.83
N PHE A 67 4.12 -3.09 17.33
CA PHE A 67 3.00 -2.33 17.90
C PHE A 67 1.69 -2.53 17.16
N THR A 68 1.75 -2.76 15.84
CA THR A 68 0.56 -2.81 14.97
C THR A 68 0.17 -4.22 14.56
N GLY A 69 1.04 -5.19 14.75
CA GLY A 69 0.82 -6.59 14.38
C GLY A 69 0.10 -7.41 15.46
N PRO A 70 -0.23 -8.64 15.13
CA PRO A 70 -0.07 -9.30 13.82
C PRO A 70 -0.97 -8.70 12.72
N LEU A 71 -0.88 -9.21 11.49
CA LEU A 71 -1.60 -8.70 10.32
C LEU A 71 -3.10 -8.45 10.59
N ASN A 72 -3.80 -9.36 11.27
CA ASN A 72 -5.21 -9.17 11.59
C ASN A 72 -5.48 -7.92 12.45
N ASN A 73 -4.57 -7.56 13.34
CA ASN A 73 -4.68 -6.34 14.13
C ASN A 73 -4.39 -5.10 13.27
N PHE A 74 -3.43 -5.19 12.36
CA PHE A 74 -3.13 -4.14 11.39
C PHE A 74 -4.32 -3.87 10.47
N ILE A 75 -4.97 -4.92 9.96
CA ILE A 75 -6.21 -4.79 9.16
C ILE A 75 -7.29 -4.04 9.95
N LYS A 76 -7.55 -4.43 11.20
CA LYS A 76 -8.53 -3.75 12.07
C LYS A 76 -8.16 -2.29 12.32
N MET A 77 -6.88 -2.00 12.50
CA MET A 77 -6.37 -0.64 12.71
C MET A 77 -6.62 0.24 11.47
N ILE A 78 -6.29 -0.24 10.27
CA ILE A 78 -6.51 0.52 9.03
C ILE A 78 -8.01 0.74 8.78
N LYS A 79 -8.86 -0.22 9.13
CA LYS A 79 -10.33 -0.11 8.98
C LYS A 79 -11.01 0.76 10.04
N ASN A 80 -10.31 1.17 11.09
CA ASN A 80 -10.90 2.05 12.10
C ASN A 80 -11.03 3.51 11.59
N PRO A 81 -11.84 4.35 12.27
CA PRO A 81 -12.08 5.73 11.82
C PRO A 81 -10.82 6.61 11.68
N SER A 82 -9.72 6.26 12.35
CA SER A 82 -8.48 7.05 12.26
C SER A 82 -7.73 6.87 10.94
N TYR A 83 -7.93 5.74 10.25
CA TYR A 83 -7.18 5.43 9.02
C TYR A 83 -8.04 4.98 7.84
N SER A 84 -9.33 4.71 8.06
CA SER A 84 -10.22 4.17 7.02
C SER A 84 -10.39 5.07 5.80
N MET A 85 -10.11 6.38 5.91
CA MET A 85 -10.10 7.30 4.78
C MET A 85 -9.02 6.98 3.74
N MET A 86 -8.00 6.19 4.10
CA MET A 86 -6.98 5.73 3.15
C MET A 86 -7.50 4.65 2.20
N ILE A 87 -8.51 3.87 2.64
CA ILE A 87 -9.08 2.77 1.85
C ILE A 87 -9.89 3.35 0.69
N ASP A 88 -9.57 2.88 -0.53
CA ASP A 88 -10.25 3.28 -1.77
C ASP A 88 -10.26 4.80 -2.03
N HIS A 89 -9.26 5.53 -1.48
CA HIS A 89 -9.13 6.97 -1.66
C HIS A 89 -9.00 7.35 -3.15
N LEU A 90 -9.41 8.56 -3.49
CA LEU A 90 -9.46 9.01 -4.89
C LEU A 90 -8.10 9.44 -5.41
N GLU A 91 -7.37 10.23 -4.63
CA GLU A 91 -6.09 10.82 -5.03
C GLU A 91 -5.14 10.90 -3.83
N HIS A 92 -3.85 10.91 -4.11
CA HIS A 92 -2.81 11.20 -3.11
C HIS A 92 -1.62 11.94 -3.74
N LYS A 93 -0.91 12.67 -2.90
CA LYS A 93 0.34 13.35 -3.24
C LYS A 93 1.37 13.10 -2.17
N ILE A 94 2.56 12.67 -2.56
CA ILE A 94 3.69 12.38 -1.67
C ILE A 94 4.67 13.54 -1.78
N ILE A 95 4.83 14.31 -0.70
CA ILE A 95 5.66 15.51 -0.64
C ILE A 95 6.85 15.22 0.26
N PRO A 96 8.10 15.25 -0.27
CA PRO A 96 9.28 15.07 0.57
C PRO A 96 9.43 16.27 1.52
N VAL A 97 9.68 15.98 2.80
CA VAL A 97 9.99 16.97 3.83
C VAL A 97 11.48 16.94 4.17
N GLU A 98 12.00 15.74 4.43
CA GLU A 98 13.42 15.52 4.69
C GLU A 98 13.83 14.13 4.18
N GLU A 99 14.86 14.07 3.38
CA GLU A 99 15.40 12.81 2.85
C GLU A 99 16.85 12.66 3.29
N LYS A 100 17.14 11.61 4.06
CA LYS A 100 18.48 11.23 4.54
C LYS A 100 18.82 9.81 4.09
N ASP A 101 20.04 9.39 4.29
CA ASP A 101 20.56 8.10 3.82
C ASP A 101 19.84 6.88 4.44
N THR A 102 19.35 7.01 5.66
CA THR A 102 18.74 5.89 6.41
C THR A 102 17.35 6.19 6.98
N SER A 103 16.90 7.45 6.90
CA SER A 103 15.61 7.90 7.45
C SER A 103 15.06 9.03 6.60
N SER A 104 13.81 8.98 6.23
CA SER A 104 13.16 9.99 5.41
C SER A 104 11.73 10.27 5.89
N TYR A 105 11.35 11.54 5.76
CA TYR A 105 10.05 12.06 6.18
C TYR A 105 9.32 12.66 4.99
N TYR A 106 8.05 12.29 4.87
CA TYR A 106 7.17 12.77 3.82
C TYR A 106 5.87 13.29 4.41
N PHE A 107 5.29 14.29 3.76
CA PHE A 107 3.91 14.68 3.97
C PHE A 107 3.04 14.09 2.86
N VAL A 108 2.00 13.37 3.23
CA VAL A 108 1.06 12.79 2.27
C VAL A 108 -0.27 13.53 2.34
N GLU A 109 -0.67 14.15 1.24
CA GLU A 109 -2.03 14.63 1.06
C GLU A 109 -2.88 13.55 0.41
N LEU A 110 -4.08 13.37 0.89
CA LEU A 110 -5.00 12.32 0.42
C LEU A 110 -6.42 12.87 0.34
N ILE A 111 -7.14 12.54 -0.73
CA ILE A 111 -8.56 12.85 -0.92
C ILE A 111 -9.33 11.54 -0.78
N ASP A 112 -10.23 11.46 0.20
CA ASP A 112 -11.05 10.29 0.45
C ASP A 112 -12.20 10.14 -0.56
N VAL A 113 -12.94 9.05 -0.46
CA VAL A 113 -14.10 8.75 -1.33
C VAL A 113 -15.21 9.83 -1.28
N ASN A 114 -15.23 10.64 -0.22
CA ASN A 114 -16.21 11.73 -0.03
C ASN A 114 -15.67 13.09 -0.48
N GLY A 115 -14.45 13.16 -1.02
CA GLY A 115 -13.79 14.39 -1.44
C GLY A 115 -13.17 15.21 -0.31
N LYS A 116 -13.10 14.67 0.91
CA LYS A 116 -12.39 15.29 2.03
C LYS A 116 -10.90 15.13 1.87
N LYS A 117 -10.16 16.19 2.14
CA LYS A 117 -8.70 16.20 2.05
C LYS A 117 -8.06 16.06 3.43
N TYR A 118 -7.17 15.09 3.54
CA TYR A 118 -6.40 14.79 4.75
C TYR A 118 -4.90 14.90 4.50
N GLY A 119 -4.16 15.21 5.56
CA GLY A 119 -2.72 15.16 5.59
C GLY A 119 -2.22 14.14 6.59
N PHE A 120 -1.10 13.48 6.26
CA PHE A 120 -0.41 12.53 7.12
C PHE A 120 1.09 12.79 7.09
N GLU A 121 1.74 12.70 8.24
CA GLU A 121 3.19 12.59 8.33
C GLU A 121 3.57 11.12 8.17
N TRP A 122 4.50 10.83 7.28
CA TRP A 122 4.93 9.48 6.94
C TRP A 122 6.43 9.32 7.11
N THR A 123 6.83 8.37 7.94
CA THR A 123 8.24 8.12 8.22
C THR A 123 8.65 6.76 7.69
N VAL A 124 9.74 6.73 6.92
CA VAL A 124 10.37 5.52 6.38
C VAL A 124 11.81 5.45 6.84
N GLU A 125 12.27 4.28 7.22
CA GLU A 125 13.66 4.02 7.60
C GLU A 125 14.19 2.77 6.93
N LYS A 126 15.50 2.75 6.69
CA LYS A 126 16.18 1.52 6.30
C LYS A 126 16.31 0.59 7.51
N VAL A 127 16.02 -0.68 7.30
CA VAL A 127 16.24 -1.70 8.33
C VAL A 127 17.73 -1.90 8.52
N SER A 128 18.22 -1.64 9.73
CA SER A 128 19.64 -1.78 10.08
C SER A 128 20.02 -3.17 10.55
N GLU A 129 19.06 -3.94 11.05
CA GLU A 129 19.27 -5.29 11.57
C GLU A 129 19.56 -6.28 10.45
N ASN A 130 20.46 -7.23 10.71
CA ASN A 130 20.73 -8.32 9.78
C ASN A 130 19.50 -9.22 9.63
N GLY A 131 19.22 -9.67 8.42
CA GLY A 131 18.11 -10.55 8.12
C GLY A 131 17.47 -10.23 6.76
N GLU A 132 16.27 -10.72 6.56
CA GLU A 132 15.50 -10.62 5.32
C GLU A 132 15.35 -9.19 4.80
N PHE A 133 15.15 -8.23 5.71
CA PHE A 133 14.87 -6.84 5.36
C PHE A 133 16.06 -5.90 5.42
N LYS A 134 17.27 -6.44 5.59
CA LYS A 134 18.47 -5.61 5.69
C LYS A 134 18.58 -4.63 4.54
N ASP A 135 18.79 -3.35 4.89
CA ASP A 135 18.90 -2.20 3.96
C ASP A 135 17.64 -1.88 3.12
N CYS A 136 16.52 -2.55 3.38
CA CYS A 136 15.24 -2.20 2.79
C CYS A 136 14.63 -0.97 3.47
N TRP A 137 14.10 -0.04 2.68
CA TRP A 137 13.25 1.04 3.17
C TRP A 137 11.89 0.47 3.58
N MET A 138 11.44 0.79 4.79
CA MET A 138 10.17 0.32 5.32
C MET A 138 9.52 1.39 6.21
N THR A 139 8.20 1.42 6.28
CA THR A 139 7.44 2.41 7.04
C THR A 139 7.51 2.13 8.53
N VAL A 140 8.05 3.08 9.30
CA VAL A 140 8.10 3.00 10.77
C VAL A 140 6.89 3.63 11.43
N GLY A 141 6.23 4.58 10.79
CA GLY A 141 5.05 5.23 11.35
C GLY A 141 4.32 6.14 10.38
N VAL A 142 3.04 6.29 10.63
CA VAL A 142 2.14 7.24 9.98
C VAL A 142 1.36 7.96 11.07
N SER A 143 1.32 9.29 11.01
CA SER A 143 0.59 10.10 11.99
C SER A 143 -0.92 9.85 11.95
N THR A 144 -1.63 10.33 12.96
CA THR A 144 -3.08 10.50 12.87
C THR A 144 -3.42 11.51 11.76
N PRO A 145 -4.60 11.42 11.13
CA PRO A 145 -4.99 12.30 10.04
C PRO A 145 -5.17 13.75 10.52
N MET A 146 -4.73 14.69 9.68
CA MET A 146 -5.03 16.11 9.80
C MET A 146 -6.06 16.47 8.73
N LEU A 147 -7.22 16.97 9.11
CA LEU A 147 -8.20 17.46 8.14
C LEU A 147 -7.70 18.75 7.51
N LEU A 148 -7.48 18.75 6.19
CA LEU A 148 -6.97 19.89 5.43
C LEU A 148 -8.11 20.70 4.76
N SER A 149 -9.16 20.01 4.25
CA SER A 149 -10.35 20.64 3.70
C SER A 149 -11.56 19.70 3.73
N GLN A 150 -12.74 20.27 3.83
CA GLN A 150 -14.00 19.55 3.70
C GLN A 150 -14.30 19.26 2.23
N ALA A 151 -15.18 18.27 1.98
CA ALA A 151 -15.77 18.08 0.66
C ALA A 151 -16.58 19.33 0.27
N SER A 152 -16.43 19.78 -0.95
CA SER A 152 -17.21 20.88 -1.53
C SER A 152 -18.55 20.36 -2.06
#